data_53e3d143c3f7fbab0c3c30731fe57b95
#
_entry.id   53e3d143c3f7fbab0c3c30731fe57b95
#
_cell.length_a   1.000
_cell.length_b   1.000
_cell.length_c   1.000
_cell.angle_alpha   90.00
_cell.angle_beta   90.00
_cell.angle_gamma   90.00
#
_symmetry.space_group_name_H-M   'P 1'
#
loop_
_entity.id
_entity.type
_entity.pdbx_description
1 polymer ?
#
loop_
_entity_poly.entity_id
_entity_poly.type
_entity_poly.pdbx_seq_one_letter_code
_entity_poly.pdbx_strand_id
1 'polypeptide(L)'
;MLGELYEDALTGLTRPEIEYADGRRTPLRIDDWLHSIPGDSSILDRCQGHTLDVGSGPGRLTVALAERGVPVLGIDITPAAVQLARSSGALALHRDVFSTVPGTGRWARVLLADGNVGIGGDPDALLSRVAELLKPLGQTLVEVEPPGAPLAKDMVRLSHAGRCSSWFPWASIGADQISELGLRAGLAVTEVWTDAGRWFAALSRGIDS
;
A
#
# COMPACT_ATOMS: atom_id res chain seq x y z
N MET A 1 2.08 9.44 13.83
CA MET A 1 0.94 8.47 13.79
C MET A 1 -0.25 9.16 13.18
N LEU A 2 -0.98 8.48 12.30
CA LEU A 2 -2.21 8.99 11.67
C LEU A 2 -3.28 9.40 12.68
N GLY A 3 -3.34 8.72 13.85
CA GLY A 3 -4.09 9.11 15.04
C GLY A 3 -5.61 9.09 14.90
N GLU A 4 -6.28 9.73 15.85
CA GLU A 4 -7.74 9.76 15.98
C GLU A 4 -8.46 10.25 14.72
N LEU A 5 -7.91 11.21 13.96
CA LEU A 5 -8.56 11.69 12.73
C LEU A 5 -8.71 10.60 11.66
N TYR A 6 -7.75 9.69 11.56
CA TYR A 6 -7.86 8.56 10.65
C TYR A 6 -8.89 7.54 11.15
N GLU A 7 -8.92 7.26 12.45
CA GLU A 7 -9.91 6.39 13.07
C GLU A 7 -11.34 6.95 12.93
N ASP A 8 -11.52 8.25 13.20
CA ASP A 8 -12.78 8.96 13.00
C ASP A 8 -13.22 8.90 11.51
N ALA A 9 -12.28 9.00 10.58
CA ALA A 9 -12.58 8.89 9.15
C ALA A 9 -13.04 7.48 8.75
N LEU A 10 -12.36 6.44 9.24
CA LEU A 10 -12.73 5.04 8.99
C LEU A 10 -14.13 4.69 9.50
N THR A 11 -14.58 5.35 10.57
CA THR A 11 -15.92 5.18 11.15
C THR A 11 -16.97 6.14 10.58
N GLY A 12 -16.59 6.99 9.62
CA GLY A 12 -17.49 7.94 8.99
C GLY A 12 -17.80 9.20 9.79
N LEU A 13 -17.13 9.40 10.93
CA LEU A 13 -17.32 10.57 11.82
C LEU A 13 -16.71 11.85 11.25
N THR A 14 -15.69 11.75 10.41
CA THR A 14 -15.02 12.89 9.81
C THR A 14 -14.67 12.64 8.34
N ARG A 15 -14.42 13.71 7.59
CA ARG A 15 -13.91 13.69 6.21
C ARG A 15 -12.65 14.56 6.15
N PRO A 16 -11.49 14.04 6.58
CA PRO A 16 -10.28 14.83 6.62
C PRO A 16 -9.71 15.07 5.21
N GLU A 17 -8.87 16.08 5.12
CA GLU A 17 -7.99 16.35 3.99
C GLU A 17 -6.57 15.93 4.32
N ILE A 18 -5.81 15.54 3.32
CA ILE A 18 -4.35 15.44 3.38
C ILE A 18 -3.81 16.85 3.17
N GLU A 19 -3.10 17.37 4.16
CA GLU A 19 -2.39 18.64 4.10
C GLU A 19 -0.90 18.38 3.92
N TYR A 20 -0.30 18.98 2.91
CA TYR A 20 1.11 18.89 2.59
C TYR A 20 1.89 20.02 3.27
N ALA A 21 3.18 19.83 3.51
CA ALA A 21 4.03 20.84 4.16
C ALA A 21 4.15 22.15 3.35
N ASP A 22 3.89 22.12 2.03
CA ASP A 22 3.83 23.29 1.17
C ASP A 22 2.46 24.02 1.19
N GLY A 23 1.52 23.53 1.99
CA GLY A 23 0.19 24.11 2.15
C GLY A 23 -0.87 23.58 1.17
N ARG A 24 -0.51 22.73 0.20
CA ARG A 24 -1.50 22.04 -0.66
C ARG A 24 -2.40 21.17 0.20
N ARG A 25 -3.65 20.99 -0.23
CA ARG A 25 -4.62 20.10 0.39
C ARG A 25 -5.34 19.26 -0.64
N THR A 26 -5.56 17.98 -0.32
CA THR A 26 -6.34 17.06 -1.15
C THR A 26 -7.31 16.27 -0.26
N PRO A 27 -8.53 15.97 -0.71
CA PRO A 27 -9.45 15.14 0.05
C PRO A 27 -8.86 13.76 0.32
N LEU A 28 -9.00 13.25 1.55
CA LEU A 28 -8.72 11.85 1.86
C LEU A 28 -9.89 10.99 1.34
N ARG A 29 -9.62 10.14 0.36
CA ARG A 29 -10.64 9.31 -0.31
C ARG A 29 -10.93 8.04 0.48
N ILE A 30 -11.38 8.18 1.72
CA ILE A 30 -11.59 7.07 2.65
C ILE A 30 -12.61 6.04 2.12
N ASP A 31 -13.60 6.47 1.36
CA ASP A 31 -14.64 5.61 0.79
C ASP A 31 -14.04 4.59 -0.20
N ASP A 32 -12.96 4.96 -0.90
CA ASP A 32 -12.25 4.08 -1.82
C ASP A 32 -11.56 2.91 -1.09
N TRP A 33 -11.30 3.05 0.22
CA TRP A 33 -10.68 2.00 1.01
C TRP A 33 -11.70 1.07 1.69
N LEU A 34 -12.96 1.53 1.81
CA LEU A 34 -14.04 0.77 2.43
C LEU A 34 -14.80 -0.11 1.44
N HIS A 35 -14.77 0.23 0.14
CA HIS A 35 -15.56 -0.44 -0.88
C HIS A 35 -14.70 -0.81 -2.08
N SER A 36 -15.10 -1.85 -2.82
CA SER A 36 -14.45 -2.20 -4.09
C SER A 36 -14.56 -1.04 -5.08
N ILE A 37 -13.46 -0.72 -5.73
CA ILE A 37 -13.38 0.35 -6.72
C ILE A 37 -12.94 -0.20 -8.08
N PRO A 38 -13.23 0.50 -9.19
CA PRO A 38 -12.76 0.12 -10.52
C PRO A 38 -11.24 -0.06 -10.55
N GLY A 39 -10.77 -1.11 -11.22
CA GLY A 39 -9.35 -1.47 -11.30
C GLY A 39 -8.86 -2.45 -10.22
N ASP A 40 -9.62 -2.68 -9.14
CA ASP A 40 -9.21 -3.65 -8.11
C ASP A 40 -9.04 -5.06 -8.68
N SER A 41 -9.94 -5.51 -9.56
CA SER A 41 -9.87 -6.86 -10.14
C SER A 41 -8.54 -7.09 -10.85
N SER A 42 -8.02 -6.09 -11.56
CA SER A 42 -6.81 -6.25 -12.36
C SER A 42 -5.55 -6.54 -11.52
N ILE A 43 -5.43 -5.94 -10.33
CA ILE A 43 -4.33 -6.21 -9.41
C ILE A 43 -4.58 -7.49 -8.61
N LEU A 44 -5.82 -7.75 -8.19
CA LEU A 44 -6.20 -8.96 -7.45
C LEU A 44 -6.01 -10.24 -8.27
N ASP A 45 -6.30 -10.23 -9.58
CA ASP A 45 -6.14 -11.38 -10.48
C ASP A 45 -4.68 -11.82 -10.63
N ARG A 46 -3.73 -10.90 -10.35
CA ARG A 46 -2.29 -11.17 -10.34
C ARG A 46 -1.76 -11.70 -8.99
N CYS A 47 -2.58 -11.66 -7.94
CA CYS A 47 -2.24 -12.19 -6.63
C CYS A 47 -2.40 -13.70 -6.61
N GLN A 48 -1.30 -14.42 -6.79
CA GLN A 48 -1.27 -15.90 -6.77
C GLN A 48 -0.36 -16.41 -5.65
N GLY A 49 -0.88 -17.39 -4.88
CA GLY A 49 -0.17 -17.97 -3.74
C GLY A 49 -0.21 -17.06 -2.50
N HIS A 50 0.64 -17.33 -1.53
CA HIS A 50 0.66 -16.59 -0.26
C HIS A 50 0.94 -15.10 -0.51
N THR A 51 -0.02 -14.24 -0.21
CA THR A 51 0.02 -12.80 -0.46
C THR A 51 0.08 -12.02 0.86
N LEU A 52 0.98 -11.05 0.94
CA LEU A 52 1.04 -10.06 2.00
C LEU A 52 0.48 -8.73 1.47
N ASP A 53 -0.55 -8.21 2.11
CA ASP A 53 -1.14 -6.91 1.80
C ASP A 53 -0.58 -5.88 2.78
N VAL A 54 0.28 -4.98 2.31
CA VAL A 54 1.01 -3.99 3.13
C VAL A 54 0.28 -2.67 3.14
N GLY A 55 -0.03 -2.16 4.32
CA GLY A 55 -0.91 -1.00 4.49
C GLY A 55 -2.35 -1.37 4.14
N SER A 56 -2.80 -2.56 4.61
CA SER A 56 -4.09 -3.14 4.21
C SER A 56 -5.31 -2.29 4.61
N GLY A 57 -5.13 -1.28 5.46
CA GLY A 57 -6.20 -0.42 5.93
C GLY A 57 -7.36 -1.22 6.52
N PRO A 58 -8.63 -0.86 6.21
CA PRO A 58 -9.83 -1.58 6.67
C PRO A 58 -10.03 -2.94 5.99
N GLY A 59 -9.10 -3.38 5.11
CA GLY A 59 -9.05 -4.75 4.61
C GLY A 59 -9.75 -5.00 3.28
N ARG A 60 -10.11 -3.98 2.51
CA ARG A 60 -10.82 -4.11 1.23
C ARG A 60 -10.20 -5.18 0.30
N LEU A 61 -8.91 -5.06 0.02
CA LEU A 61 -8.21 -6.00 -0.87
C LEU A 61 -7.91 -7.33 -0.17
N THR A 62 -7.57 -7.31 1.12
CA THR A 62 -7.34 -8.52 1.92
C THR A 62 -8.59 -9.41 1.94
N VAL A 63 -9.79 -8.86 2.20
CA VAL A 63 -11.06 -9.59 2.17
C VAL A 63 -11.33 -10.15 0.78
N ALA A 64 -11.22 -9.31 -0.26
CA ALA A 64 -11.46 -9.71 -1.64
C ALA A 64 -10.53 -10.85 -2.11
N LEU A 65 -9.27 -10.88 -1.66
CA LEU A 65 -8.34 -11.98 -1.91
C LEU A 65 -8.76 -13.26 -1.16
N ALA A 66 -9.13 -13.14 0.11
CA ALA A 66 -9.60 -14.27 0.91
C ALA A 66 -10.86 -14.92 0.29
N GLU A 67 -11.82 -14.13 -0.17
CA GLU A 67 -13.03 -14.59 -0.87
C GLU A 67 -12.71 -15.33 -2.19
N ARG A 68 -11.60 -14.97 -2.85
CA ARG A 68 -11.10 -15.68 -4.05
C ARG A 68 -10.31 -16.94 -3.70
N GLY A 69 -10.18 -17.29 -2.40
CA GLY A 69 -9.42 -18.47 -1.93
C GLY A 69 -7.90 -18.26 -1.96
N VAL A 70 -7.42 -17.02 -2.07
CA VAL A 70 -5.99 -16.70 -2.02
C VAL A 70 -5.56 -16.63 -0.54
N PRO A 71 -4.54 -17.38 -0.11
CA PRO A 71 -4.00 -17.25 1.25
C PRO A 71 -3.37 -15.84 1.42
N VAL A 72 -3.97 -14.99 2.24
CA VAL A 72 -3.59 -13.60 2.39
C VAL A 72 -3.47 -13.19 3.86
N LEU A 73 -2.52 -12.30 4.14
CA LEU A 73 -2.36 -11.62 5.41
C LEU A 73 -2.28 -10.12 5.16
N GLY A 74 -3.16 -9.33 5.76
CA GLY A 74 -3.04 -7.87 5.80
C GLY A 74 -2.15 -7.42 6.97
N ILE A 75 -1.35 -6.39 6.75
CA ILE A 75 -0.65 -5.68 7.82
C ILE A 75 -0.90 -4.19 7.73
N ASP A 76 -1.16 -3.56 8.86
CA ASP A 76 -1.32 -2.11 8.96
C ASP A 76 -0.79 -1.60 10.31
N ILE A 77 -0.32 -0.35 10.33
CA ILE A 77 0.20 0.30 11.53
C ILE A 77 -0.91 0.91 12.40
N THR A 78 -2.14 0.97 11.88
CA THR A 78 -3.28 1.59 12.57
C THR A 78 -4.17 0.53 13.22
N PRO A 79 -4.25 0.48 14.57
CA PRO A 79 -5.05 -0.53 15.27
C PRO A 79 -6.51 -0.57 14.86
N ALA A 80 -7.15 0.58 14.67
CA ALA A 80 -8.55 0.67 14.27
C ALA A 80 -8.79 0.10 12.87
N ALA A 81 -7.90 0.36 11.91
CA ALA A 81 -7.96 -0.21 10.57
C ALA A 81 -7.89 -1.75 10.62
N VAL A 82 -6.93 -2.29 11.39
CA VAL A 82 -6.80 -3.74 11.60
C VAL A 82 -8.05 -4.35 12.25
N GLN A 83 -8.65 -3.64 13.20
CA GLN A 83 -9.89 -4.12 13.84
C GLN A 83 -11.05 -4.17 12.83
N LEU A 84 -11.23 -3.15 12.00
CA LEU A 84 -12.22 -3.14 10.93
C LEU A 84 -11.98 -4.27 9.92
N ALA A 85 -10.75 -4.45 9.46
CA ALA A 85 -10.38 -5.54 8.56
C ALA A 85 -10.77 -6.91 9.14
N ARG A 86 -10.46 -7.16 10.42
CA ARG A 86 -10.84 -8.40 11.11
C ARG A 86 -12.35 -8.56 11.25
N SER A 87 -13.07 -7.48 11.53
CA SER A 87 -14.53 -7.50 11.62
C SER A 87 -15.19 -7.83 10.28
N SER A 88 -14.52 -7.50 9.18
CA SER A 88 -14.90 -7.84 7.80
C SER A 88 -14.44 -9.24 7.36
N GLY A 89 -13.79 -10.01 8.25
CA GLY A 89 -13.35 -11.39 7.97
C GLY A 89 -11.91 -11.51 7.44
N ALA A 90 -11.15 -10.41 7.35
CA ALA A 90 -9.76 -10.47 6.94
C ALA A 90 -8.85 -11.04 8.04
N LEU A 91 -7.86 -11.84 7.65
CA LEU A 91 -6.71 -12.10 8.49
C LEU A 91 -5.78 -10.87 8.43
N ALA A 92 -5.72 -10.09 9.51
CA ALA A 92 -4.93 -8.87 9.55
C ALA A 92 -4.15 -8.74 10.88
N LEU A 93 -2.97 -8.12 10.84
CA LEU A 93 -2.12 -7.89 12.00
C LEU A 93 -1.76 -6.40 12.11
N HIS A 94 -1.81 -5.88 13.34
CA HIS A 94 -1.21 -4.59 13.66
C HIS A 94 0.30 -4.72 13.61
N ARG A 95 0.92 -4.26 12.50
CA ARG A 95 2.33 -4.45 12.23
C ARG A 95 2.89 -3.38 11.31
N ASP A 96 4.06 -2.85 11.67
CA ASP A 96 4.86 -2.02 10.78
C ASP A 96 5.64 -2.91 9.81
N VAL A 97 5.62 -2.60 8.53
CA VAL A 97 6.32 -3.32 7.46
C VAL A 97 7.84 -3.34 7.68
N PHE A 98 8.40 -2.30 8.28
CA PHE A 98 9.82 -2.19 8.59
C PHE A 98 10.24 -2.97 9.85
N SER A 99 9.27 -3.48 10.60
CA SER A 99 9.50 -4.34 11.77
C SER A 99 9.47 -5.82 11.38
N THR A 100 9.44 -6.71 12.39
CA THR A 100 9.33 -8.15 12.16
C THR A 100 7.97 -8.50 11.55
N VAL A 101 7.96 -8.99 10.33
CA VAL A 101 6.77 -9.46 9.61
C VAL A 101 6.79 -10.99 9.54
N PRO A 102 5.70 -11.69 9.89
CA PRO A 102 5.62 -13.14 9.76
C PRO A 102 5.87 -13.60 8.31
N GLY A 103 6.56 -14.70 8.14
CA GLY A 103 6.78 -15.27 6.81
C GLY A 103 7.77 -14.51 5.94
N THR A 104 8.63 -13.65 6.50
CA THR A 104 9.72 -12.99 5.76
C THR A 104 10.49 -14.01 4.90
N GLY A 105 10.71 -13.68 3.63
CA GLY A 105 11.36 -14.55 2.63
C GLY A 105 10.46 -15.66 2.07
N ARG A 106 9.16 -15.68 2.38
CA ARG A 106 8.23 -16.76 1.95
C ARG A 106 7.03 -16.25 1.15
N TRP A 107 6.82 -14.95 1.04
CA TRP A 107 5.68 -14.37 0.35
C TRP A 107 5.82 -14.54 -1.16
N ALA A 108 4.82 -15.15 -1.80
CA ALA A 108 4.76 -15.26 -3.25
C ALA A 108 4.40 -13.92 -3.89
N ARG A 109 3.57 -13.15 -3.19
CA ARG A 109 3.16 -11.79 -3.58
C ARG A 109 3.24 -10.85 -2.39
N VAL A 110 3.68 -9.62 -2.64
CA VAL A 110 3.52 -8.47 -1.74
C VAL A 110 2.75 -7.40 -2.48
N LEU A 111 1.66 -6.93 -1.89
CA LEU A 111 0.77 -5.93 -2.47
C LEU A 111 1.02 -4.57 -1.85
N LEU A 112 1.22 -3.54 -2.68
CA LEU A 112 1.35 -2.13 -2.34
C LEU A 112 0.34 -1.33 -3.18
N ALA A 113 -0.95 -1.41 -2.81
CA ALA A 113 -2.01 -0.70 -3.50
C ALA A 113 -2.33 0.66 -2.85
N ASP A 114 -3.20 1.45 -3.48
CA ASP A 114 -3.70 2.73 -2.95
C ASP A 114 -2.59 3.73 -2.58
N GLY A 115 -1.50 3.74 -3.35
CA GLY A 115 -0.35 4.61 -3.09
C GLY A 115 0.57 4.13 -1.96
N ASN A 116 0.41 2.90 -1.46
CA ASN A 116 1.21 2.36 -0.35
C ASN A 116 2.71 2.22 -0.66
N VAL A 117 3.14 2.39 -1.92
CA VAL A 117 4.56 2.58 -2.27
C VAL A 117 5.17 3.80 -1.56
N GLY A 118 4.32 4.71 -1.09
CA GLY A 118 4.70 5.91 -0.32
C GLY A 118 4.93 5.70 1.16
N ILE A 119 4.63 4.53 1.72
CA ILE A 119 4.77 4.25 3.16
C ILE A 119 6.21 4.53 3.62
N GLY A 120 6.31 5.33 4.70
CA GLY A 120 7.60 5.72 5.28
C GLY A 120 8.31 6.85 4.54
N GLY A 121 7.74 7.37 3.41
CA GLY A 121 8.31 8.47 2.63
C GLY A 121 9.59 8.12 1.88
N ASP A 122 10.00 6.86 1.89
CA ASP A 122 11.21 6.37 1.22
C ASP A 122 10.94 5.08 0.43
N PRO A 123 10.55 5.21 -0.84
CA PRO A 123 10.26 4.07 -1.70
C PRO A 123 11.46 3.13 -1.92
N ASP A 124 12.70 3.64 -1.89
CA ASP A 124 13.91 2.81 -1.98
C ASP A 124 14.01 1.86 -0.77
N ALA A 125 13.84 2.39 0.44
CA ALA A 125 13.85 1.60 1.66
C ALA A 125 12.68 0.60 1.70
N LEU A 126 11.48 1.03 1.26
CA LEU A 126 10.31 0.17 1.23
C LEU A 126 10.46 -0.98 0.23
N LEU A 127 10.91 -0.71 -1.00
CA LEU A 127 11.10 -1.77 -2.01
C LEU A 127 12.22 -2.74 -1.62
N SER A 128 13.31 -2.25 -0.99
CA SER A 128 14.35 -3.11 -0.42
C SER A 128 13.77 -4.04 0.65
N ARG A 129 12.92 -3.48 1.54
CA ARG A 129 12.23 -4.29 2.55
C ARG A 129 11.26 -5.30 1.93
N VAL A 130 10.54 -4.93 0.90
CA VAL A 130 9.64 -5.83 0.15
C VAL A 130 10.43 -6.97 -0.50
N ALA A 131 11.60 -6.69 -1.07
CA ALA A 131 12.47 -7.74 -1.63
C ALA A 131 12.87 -8.80 -0.57
N GLU A 132 13.13 -8.39 0.69
CA GLU A 132 13.39 -9.33 1.79
C GLU A 132 12.16 -10.17 2.14
N LEU A 133 10.96 -9.61 2.06
CA LEU A 133 9.71 -10.31 2.38
C LEU A 133 9.36 -11.36 1.33
N LEU A 134 9.72 -11.13 0.07
CA LEU A 134 9.46 -12.02 -1.05
C LEU A 134 10.32 -13.29 -1.00
N LYS A 135 9.73 -14.42 -1.37
CA LYS A 135 10.50 -15.64 -1.70
C LYS A 135 11.27 -15.42 -3.02
N PRO A 136 12.28 -16.28 -3.33
CA PRO A 136 12.86 -16.31 -4.68
C PRO A 136 11.76 -16.41 -5.74
N LEU A 137 11.87 -15.62 -6.82
CA LEU A 137 10.86 -15.48 -7.88
C LEU A 137 9.49 -14.96 -7.40
N GLY A 138 9.39 -14.47 -6.17
CA GLY A 138 8.21 -13.76 -5.69
C GLY A 138 8.08 -12.40 -6.39
N GLN A 139 6.88 -11.85 -6.40
CA GLN A 139 6.60 -10.56 -7.05
C GLN A 139 5.92 -9.59 -6.08
N THR A 140 6.28 -8.32 -6.19
CA THR A 140 5.46 -7.24 -5.63
C THR A 140 4.58 -6.64 -6.73
N LEU A 141 3.33 -6.36 -6.38
CA LEU A 141 2.36 -5.65 -7.20
C LEU A 141 2.17 -4.27 -6.59
N VAL A 142 2.48 -3.25 -7.34
CA VAL A 142 2.56 -1.87 -6.84
C VAL A 142 1.62 -0.98 -7.63
N GLU A 143 0.78 -0.22 -6.94
CA GLU A 143 0.08 0.89 -7.57
C GLU A 143 0.98 2.12 -7.55
N VAL A 144 1.05 2.80 -8.70
CA VAL A 144 1.92 3.94 -8.96
C VAL A 144 1.14 5.08 -9.60
N GLU A 145 1.71 6.27 -9.61
CA GLU A 145 1.15 7.39 -10.34
C GLU A 145 1.32 7.22 -11.87
N PRO A 146 0.54 7.95 -12.69
CA PRO A 146 0.71 7.95 -14.14
C PRO A 146 2.16 8.28 -14.56
N PRO A 147 2.59 7.82 -15.75
CA PRO A 147 3.89 8.21 -16.31
C PRO A 147 4.05 9.72 -16.39
N GLY A 148 5.26 10.22 -16.07
CA GLY A 148 5.57 11.65 -16.02
C GLY A 148 5.28 12.30 -14.65
N ALA A 149 4.63 11.61 -13.71
CA ALA A 149 4.54 12.08 -12.34
C ALA A 149 5.94 11.98 -11.68
N PRO A 150 6.45 13.06 -11.05
CA PRO A 150 7.77 13.03 -10.42
C PRO A 150 7.77 12.12 -9.18
N LEU A 151 8.94 11.59 -8.84
CA LEU A 151 9.14 11.06 -7.50
C LEU A 151 9.01 12.22 -6.50
N ALA A 152 7.96 12.19 -5.68
CA ALA A 152 7.74 13.17 -4.62
C ALA A 152 7.95 12.50 -3.25
N LYS A 153 8.66 13.19 -2.36
CA LYS A 153 8.85 12.82 -0.95
C LYS A 153 8.34 13.98 -0.11
N ASP A 154 7.15 13.84 0.45
CA ASP A 154 6.43 14.90 1.14
C ASP A 154 6.31 14.63 2.64
N MET A 155 6.20 15.68 3.43
CA MET A 155 5.64 15.60 4.77
C MET A 155 4.16 15.95 4.68
N VAL A 156 3.32 15.04 5.17
CA VAL A 156 1.86 15.20 5.12
C VAL A 156 1.23 15.00 6.50
N ARG A 157 0.04 15.56 6.69
CA ARG A 157 -0.79 15.30 7.87
C ARG A 157 -2.26 15.23 7.48
N LEU A 158 -3.09 14.65 8.32
CA LEU A 158 -4.53 14.75 8.20
C LEU A 158 -5.01 16.01 8.90
N SER A 159 -5.96 16.71 8.28
CA SER A 159 -6.56 17.95 8.80
C SER A 159 -8.07 17.91 8.63
N HIS A 160 -8.83 18.27 9.67
CA HIS A 160 -10.29 18.39 9.65
C HIS A 160 -10.78 19.34 10.73
N ALA A 161 -11.53 20.37 10.37
CA ALA A 161 -12.19 21.30 11.30
C ALA A 161 -11.26 21.85 12.40
N GLY A 162 -10.03 22.23 12.05
CA GLY A 162 -9.03 22.76 12.98
C GLY A 162 -8.25 21.72 13.78
N ARG A 163 -8.60 20.43 13.69
CA ARG A 163 -7.81 19.32 14.24
C ARG A 163 -6.80 18.85 13.19
N CYS A 164 -5.60 18.49 13.63
CA CYS A 164 -4.55 17.94 12.76
C CYS A 164 -3.90 16.72 13.40
N SER A 165 -3.51 15.75 12.59
CA SER A 165 -2.62 14.67 13.02
C SER A 165 -1.18 15.20 13.16
N SER A 166 -0.27 14.35 13.67
CA SER A 166 1.15 14.58 13.51
C SER A 166 1.54 14.55 12.03
N TRP A 167 2.61 15.27 11.67
CA TRP A 167 3.24 15.14 10.37
C TRP A 167 3.88 13.76 10.21
N PHE A 168 3.75 13.15 9.04
CA PHE A 168 4.40 11.90 8.68
C PHE A 168 4.90 11.96 7.23
N PRO A 169 6.00 11.23 6.92
CA PRO A 169 6.54 11.20 5.57
C PRO A 169 5.69 10.30 4.67
N TRP A 170 5.48 10.74 3.45
CA TRP A 170 4.81 9.99 2.39
C TRP A 170 5.49 10.24 1.06
N ALA A 171 5.49 9.25 0.17
CA ALA A 171 6.04 9.41 -1.16
C ALA A 171 5.05 8.99 -2.24
N SER A 172 5.27 9.46 -3.46
CA SER A 172 4.60 8.96 -4.67
C SER A 172 5.61 8.82 -5.80
N ILE A 173 5.34 7.93 -6.75
CA ILE A 173 6.25 7.65 -7.86
C ILE A 173 5.48 7.36 -9.13
N GLY A 174 5.92 7.93 -10.26
CA GLY A 174 5.38 7.65 -11.58
C GLY A 174 5.79 6.27 -12.12
N ALA A 175 4.92 5.69 -12.96
CA ALA A 175 5.12 4.38 -13.56
C ALA A 175 6.39 4.27 -14.42
N ASP A 176 6.86 5.38 -14.97
CA ASP A 176 8.09 5.46 -15.76
C ASP A 176 9.38 5.39 -14.92
N GLN A 177 9.29 5.66 -13.62
CA GLN A 177 10.43 5.67 -12.70
C GLN A 177 10.56 4.39 -11.86
N ILE A 178 9.49 3.56 -11.80
CA ILE A 178 9.47 2.38 -10.93
C ILE A 178 10.54 1.35 -11.28
N SER A 179 10.97 1.28 -12.57
CA SER A 179 11.99 0.35 -13.02
C SER A 179 13.36 0.64 -12.40
N GLU A 180 13.76 1.89 -12.32
CA GLU A 180 15.03 2.29 -11.72
C GLU A 180 15.03 2.04 -10.20
N LEU A 181 13.93 2.40 -9.53
CA LEU A 181 13.77 2.11 -8.10
C LEU A 181 13.82 0.60 -7.81
N GLY A 182 13.08 -0.18 -8.60
CA GLY A 182 13.05 -1.64 -8.46
C GLY A 182 14.44 -2.25 -8.58
N LEU A 183 15.20 -1.86 -9.58
CA LEU A 183 16.57 -2.37 -9.80
C LEU A 183 17.50 -2.11 -8.61
N ARG A 184 17.41 -0.94 -7.98
CA ARG A 184 18.19 -0.64 -6.75
C ARG A 184 17.82 -1.55 -5.59
N ALA A 185 16.57 -2.03 -5.53
CA ALA A 185 16.09 -2.97 -4.52
C ALA A 185 16.28 -4.46 -4.92
N GLY A 186 16.93 -4.74 -6.06
CA GLY A 186 17.06 -6.12 -6.56
C GLY A 186 15.78 -6.69 -7.15
N LEU A 187 14.85 -5.84 -7.57
CA LEU A 187 13.58 -6.18 -8.19
C LEU A 187 13.55 -5.72 -9.64
N ALA A 188 13.20 -6.62 -10.56
CA ALA A 188 13.06 -6.28 -11.98
C ALA A 188 11.58 -6.12 -12.34
N VAL A 189 11.23 -5.03 -13.04
CA VAL A 189 9.87 -4.84 -13.58
C VAL A 189 9.58 -5.90 -14.63
N THR A 190 8.48 -6.62 -14.46
CA THR A 190 8.03 -7.66 -15.39
C THR A 190 6.79 -7.24 -16.19
N GLU A 191 5.99 -6.34 -15.63
CA GLU A 191 4.78 -5.83 -16.27
C GLU A 191 4.49 -4.42 -15.76
N VAL A 192 3.98 -3.54 -16.63
CA VAL A 192 3.32 -2.29 -16.28
C VAL A 192 1.98 -2.29 -17.00
N TRP A 193 0.89 -1.96 -16.28
CA TRP A 193 -0.44 -1.92 -16.89
C TRP A 193 -1.29 -0.81 -16.29
N THR A 194 -2.40 -0.53 -16.96
CA THR A 194 -3.42 0.42 -16.48
C THR A 194 -4.79 -0.24 -16.54
N ASP A 195 -5.62 0.07 -15.57
CA ASP A 195 -7.03 -0.33 -15.54
C ASP A 195 -7.83 0.73 -14.79
N ALA A 196 -8.97 1.12 -15.36
CA ALA A 196 -9.85 2.16 -14.81
C ALA A 196 -9.13 3.49 -14.46
N GLY A 197 -8.08 3.85 -15.20
CA GLY A 197 -7.30 5.06 -14.97
C GLY A 197 -6.24 4.94 -13.85
N ARG A 198 -6.14 3.79 -13.20
CA ARG A 198 -5.10 3.49 -12.21
C ARG A 198 -3.90 2.82 -12.90
N TRP A 199 -2.71 3.09 -12.41
CA TRP A 199 -1.46 2.54 -12.94
C TRP A 199 -0.83 1.58 -11.96
N PHE A 200 -0.32 0.46 -12.49
CA PHE A 200 0.24 -0.61 -11.69
C PHE A 200 1.53 -1.12 -12.31
N ALA A 201 2.39 -1.69 -11.48
CA ALA A 201 3.58 -2.40 -11.91
C ALA A 201 3.75 -3.71 -11.14
N ALA A 202 4.23 -4.75 -11.82
CA ALA A 202 4.70 -5.98 -11.20
C ALA A 202 6.23 -6.00 -11.26
N LEU A 203 6.87 -6.23 -10.10
CA LEU A 203 8.31 -6.36 -10.02
C LEU A 203 8.65 -7.73 -9.42
N SER A 204 9.60 -8.44 -10.01
CA SER A 204 10.01 -9.78 -9.59
C SER A 204 11.35 -9.74 -8.88
N ARG A 205 11.45 -10.49 -7.77
CA ARG A 205 12.73 -10.77 -7.14
C ARG A 205 13.48 -11.83 -7.96
N GLY A 206 14.76 -11.56 -8.25
CA GLY A 206 15.65 -12.56 -8.87
C GLY A 206 15.87 -13.80 -7.99
N ILE A 207 16.51 -14.81 -8.57
CA ILE A 207 17.08 -15.93 -7.79
C ILE A 207 18.40 -15.38 -7.22
N ASP A 208 18.55 -15.46 -5.90
CA ASP A 208 19.86 -15.17 -5.28
C ASP A 208 20.86 -16.20 -5.84
N SER A 209 21.89 -15.72 -6.52
CA SER A 209 22.99 -16.51 -7.08
C SER A 209 24.02 -16.84 -6.01
#